data_470d9340cac891ceb03ca5bcad9ecb2e
#
_entry.id   470d9340cac891ceb03ca5bcad9ecb2e
#
_cell.length_a   1.000
_cell.length_b   1.000
_cell.length_c   1.000
_cell.angle_alpha   90.00
_cell.angle_beta   90.00
_cell.angle_gamma   90.00
#
_symmetry.space_group_name_H-M   'P 1'
#
loop_
_entity.id
_entity.type
_entity.pdbx_description
1 polymer ?
#
loop_
_entity_poly.entity_id
_entity_poly.type
_entity_poly.pdbx_seq_one_letter_code
_entity_poly.pdbx_strand_id
1 'polypeptide(L)'
;MSGPLTAAFNDYVRRELKFESDIPYETIADVNPWNFGDAGAGFPNTAEDLRKAMTRNPYLKIWVTASYYDLATPFYAAENAVALMTLAPAIRANLHFTYYEAGHMLYIHQASRIKFKADFEAFLKDALNQQPVPAAAR
;
A
#
# COMPACT_ATOMS: atom_id res chain seq x y z
N MET A 1 22.65 1.44 -1.23
CA MET A 1 21.60 1.72 -2.24
C MET A 1 21.26 3.20 -2.38
N SER A 2 21.47 4.06 -1.37
CA SER A 2 21.09 5.48 -1.45
C SER A 2 21.80 6.26 -2.56
N GLY A 3 23.12 6.10 -2.76
CA GLY A 3 23.87 6.88 -3.75
C GLY A 3 23.32 6.80 -5.19
N PRO A 4 23.14 5.60 -5.79
CA PRO A 4 22.59 5.47 -7.12
C PRO A 4 21.15 6.02 -7.25
N LEU A 5 20.31 5.82 -6.23
CA LEU A 5 18.93 6.33 -6.23
C LEU A 5 18.90 7.85 -6.15
N THR A 6 19.73 8.44 -5.28
CA THR A 6 19.86 9.90 -5.19
C THR A 6 20.37 10.51 -6.49
N ALA A 7 21.39 9.90 -7.12
CA ALA A 7 21.92 10.38 -8.39
C ALA A 7 20.86 10.32 -9.50
N ALA A 8 20.17 9.19 -9.66
CA ALA A 8 19.15 9.03 -10.67
C ALA A 8 17.95 9.96 -10.47
N PHE A 9 17.53 10.14 -9.23
CA PHE A 9 16.44 11.07 -8.90
C PHE A 9 16.80 12.53 -9.20
N ASN A 10 17.97 12.98 -8.73
CA ASN A 10 18.42 14.35 -9.01
C ASN A 10 18.60 14.61 -10.51
N ASP A 11 19.13 13.65 -11.25
CA ASP A 11 19.27 13.76 -12.70
C ASP A 11 17.89 13.87 -13.38
N TYR A 12 16.95 13.04 -13.04
CA TYR A 12 15.57 13.07 -13.55
C TYR A 12 14.89 14.42 -13.25
N VAL A 13 14.92 14.84 -11.98
CA VAL A 13 14.24 16.07 -11.55
C VAL A 13 14.82 17.29 -12.26
N ARG A 14 16.16 17.38 -12.41
CA ARG A 14 16.82 18.53 -13.02
C ARG A 14 16.73 18.52 -14.54
N ARG A 15 17.01 17.37 -15.18
CA ARG A 15 17.04 17.29 -16.64
C ARG A 15 15.66 17.18 -17.29
N GLU A 16 14.78 16.32 -16.73
CA GLU A 16 13.49 16.05 -17.33
C GLU A 16 12.41 17.00 -16.83
N LEU A 17 12.32 17.18 -15.50
CA LEU A 17 11.28 18.02 -14.90
C LEU A 17 11.67 19.51 -14.86
N LYS A 18 12.93 19.86 -15.17
CA LYS A 18 13.45 21.24 -15.14
C LYS A 18 13.25 21.94 -13.78
N PHE A 19 13.22 21.15 -12.70
CA PHE A 19 13.09 21.66 -11.35
C PHE A 19 14.46 21.92 -10.74
N GLU A 20 14.70 23.14 -10.28
CA GLU A 20 15.94 23.56 -9.63
C GLU A 20 15.66 23.90 -8.17
N SER A 21 16.52 23.44 -7.27
CA SER A 21 16.46 23.73 -5.85
C SER A 21 17.86 23.62 -5.26
N ASP A 22 18.19 24.53 -4.36
CA ASP A 22 19.44 24.51 -3.56
C ASP A 22 19.29 23.64 -2.31
N ILE A 23 18.08 23.15 -2.02
CA ILE A 23 17.83 22.25 -0.90
C ILE A 23 18.33 20.85 -1.26
N PRO A 24 19.20 20.25 -0.45
CA PRO A 24 19.64 18.88 -0.66
C PRO A 24 18.45 17.90 -0.63
N TYR A 25 18.42 16.96 -1.59
CA TYR A 25 17.46 15.89 -1.55
C TYR A 25 17.94 14.78 -0.62
N GLU A 26 17.22 14.57 0.45
CA GLU A 26 17.50 13.50 1.41
C GLU A 26 16.73 12.24 1.02
N THR A 27 17.43 11.23 0.51
CA THR A 27 16.84 9.94 0.13
C THR A 27 16.25 9.20 1.33
N ILE A 28 16.87 9.36 2.50
CA ILE A 28 16.42 8.84 3.79
C ILE A 28 16.59 9.98 4.78
N ALA A 29 15.48 10.66 5.07
CA ALA A 29 15.48 11.74 6.06
C ALA A 29 15.48 11.17 7.49
N ASP A 30 16.12 11.89 8.42
CA ASP A 30 15.97 11.59 9.85
C ASP A 30 14.64 12.14 10.34
N VAL A 31 13.68 11.26 10.53
CA VAL A 31 12.31 11.58 10.98
C VAL A 31 12.08 11.22 12.45
N ASN A 32 13.15 10.90 13.18
CA ASN A 32 13.04 10.54 14.58
C ASN A 32 13.08 11.78 15.51
N PRO A 33 12.34 11.77 16.64
CA PRO A 33 11.43 10.69 17.06
C PRO A 33 10.14 10.67 16.23
N TRP A 34 9.77 9.47 15.72
CA TRP A 34 8.49 9.29 15.04
C TRP A 34 7.34 9.25 16.05
N ASN A 35 6.27 9.96 15.77
CA ASN A 35 5.08 9.92 16.61
C ASN A 35 4.18 8.73 16.23
N PHE A 36 4.20 7.69 17.06
CA PHE A 36 3.36 6.51 16.89
C PHE A 36 1.95 6.67 17.51
N GLY A 37 1.56 7.89 17.91
CA GLY A 37 0.27 8.15 18.54
C GLY A 37 0.11 7.35 19.84
N ASP A 38 -1.06 6.76 20.02
CA ASP A 38 -1.41 5.99 21.23
C ASP A 38 -0.58 4.71 21.41
N ALA A 39 0.12 4.24 20.37
CA ALA A 39 1.01 3.08 20.48
C ALA A 39 2.27 3.36 21.31
N GLY A 40 2.70 4.61 21.44
CA GLY A 40 3.88 5.01 22.19
C GLY A 40 5.12 4.21 21.76
N ALA A 41 5.75 3.50 22.71
CA ALA A 41 6.85 2.57 22.45
C ALA A 41 6.39 1.14 22.08
N GLY A 42 5.09 0.91 21.99
CA GLY A 42 4.50 -0.37 21.66
C GLY A 42 4.50 -0.68 20.15
N PHE A 43 3.73 -1.69 19.79
CA PHE A 43 3.56 -2.10 18.39
C PHE A 43 2.38 -1.35 17.75
N PRO A 44 2.62 -0.42 16.79
CA PRO A 44 1.54 0.29 16.12
C PRO A 44 0.69 -0.68 15.29
N ASN A 45 -0.62 -0.65 15.52
CA ASN A 45 -1.58 -1.49 14.80
C ASN A 45 -2.76 -0.63 14.31
N THR A 46 -2.85 -0.47 13.01
CA THR A 46 -3.93 0.30 12.33
C THR A 46 -5.03 -0.60 11.76
N ALA A 47 -4.99 -1.91 12.00
CA ALA A 47 -5.98 -2.86 11.47
C ALA A 47 -7.41 -2.55 11.95
N GLU A 48 -7.56 -2.09 13.20
CA GLU A 48 -8.86 -1.70 13.75
C GLU A 48 -9.43 -0.44 13.05
N ASP A 49 -8.58 0.49 12.67
CA ASP A 49 -9.01 1.69 11.93
C ASP A 49 -9.45 1.32 10.51
N LEU A 50 -8.74 0.40 9.85
CA LEU A 50 -9.16 -0.15 8.57
C LEU A 50 -10.49 -0.90 8.70
N ARG A 51 -10.65 -1.73 9.74
CA ARG A 51 -11.90 -2.44 10.03
C ARG A 51 -13.08 -1.45 10.16
N LYS A 52 -12.89 -0.38 10.93
CA LYS A 52 -13.91 0.68 11.12
C LYS A 52 -14.22 1.38 9.79
N ALA A 53 -13.20 1.72 9.01
CA ALA A 53 -13.38 2.37 7.71
C ALA A 53 -14.21 1.50 6.76
N MET A 54 -13.86 0.22 6.62
CA MET A 54 -14.58 -0.73 5.79
C MET A 54 -16.01 -0.99 6.28
N THR A 55 -16.22 -1.02 7.60
CA THR A 55 -17.56 -1.19 8.17
C THR A 55 -18.45 0.03 7.94
N ARG A 56 -17.88 1.23 8.01
CA ARG A 56 -18.61 2.48 7.74
C ARG A 56 -18.88 2.71 6.26
N ASN A 57 -17.96 2.25 5.41
CA ASN A 57 -18.13 2.30 3.96
C ASN A 57 -18.04 0.88 3.38
N PRO A 58 -19.17 0.16 3.30
CA PRO A 58 -19.20 -1.23 2.81
C PRO A 58 -18.87 -1.35 1.31
N TYR A 59 -18.71 -0.24 0.59
CA TYR A 59 -18.28 -0.21 -0.81
C TYR A 59 -16.78 -0.01 -0.96
N LEU A 60 -16.07 0.25 0.12
CA LEU A 60 -14.64 0.46 0.10
C LEU A 60 -13.94 -0.83 -0.34
N LYS A 61 -13.27 -0.77 -1.48
CA LYS A 61 -12.38 -1.84 -1.97
C LYS A 61 -10.97 -1.61 -1.46
N ILE A 62 -10.37 -2.67 -0.99
CA ILE A 62 -8.99 -2.68 -0.51
C ILE A 62 -8.18 -3.66 -1.35
N TRP A 63 -7.04 -3.21 -1.82
CA TRP A 63 -6.08 -4.03 -2.51
C TRP A 63 -4.76 -4.05 -1.73
N VAL A 64 -4.41 -5.21 -1.23
CA VAL A 64 -3.16 -5.46 -0.51
C VAL A 64 -2.19 -6.14 -1.46
N THR A 65 -1.05 -5.52 -1.67
CA THR A 65 0.04 -6.09 -2.47
C THR A 65 1.14 -6.59 -1.55
N ALA A 66 1.61 -7.80 -1.76
CA ALA A 66 2.64 -8.39 -0.96
C ALA A 66 3.65 -9.16 -1.83
N SER A 67 4.87 -9.30 -1.34
CA SER A 67 5.91 -10.04 -2.04
C SER A 67 6.40 -11.21 -1.18
N TYR A 68 6.61 -12.36 -1.80
CA TYR A 68 6.99 -13.59 -1.10
C TYR A 68 8.36 -13.50 -0.40
N TYR A 69 9.27 -12.67 -0.93
CA TYR A 69 10.65 -12.52 -0.43
C TYR A 69 10.84 -11.20 0.33
N ASP A 70 9.76 -10.54 0.71
CA ASP A 70 9.81 -9.32 1.53
C ASP A 70 9.99 -9.69 3.00
N LEU A 71 11.20 -9.45 3.53
CA LEU A 71 11.54 -9.69 4.93
C LEU A 71 11.31 -8.46 5.82
N ALA A 72 11.03 -7.30 5.22
CA ALA A 72 10.71 -6.07 5.96
C ALA A 72 9.21 -6.02 6.34
N THR A 73 8.35 -6.38 5.39
CA THR A 73 6.90 -6.47 5.57
C THR A 73 6.39 -7.83 5.07
N PRO A 74 6.59 -8.91 5.85
CA PRO A 74 6.25 -10.26 5.43
C PRO A 74 4.77 -10.40 5.06
N PHE A 75 4.49 -11.04 3.93
CA PHE A 75 3.13 -11.20 3.42
C PHE A 75 2.17 -11.85 4.42
N TYR A 76 2.67 -12.83 5.18
CA TYR A 76 1.86 -13.52 6.18
C TYR A 76 1.44 -12.62 7.35
N ALA A 77 2.24 -11.61 7.69
CA ALA A 77 1.86 -10.63 8.71
C ALA A 77 0.63 -9.82 8.28
N ALA A 78 0.55 -9.42 7.01
CA ALA A 78 -0.60 -8.74 6.45
C ALA A 78 -1.84 -9.66 6.41
N GLU A 79 -1.69 -10.91 5.99
CA GLU A 79 -2.78 -11.91 6.00
C GLU A 79 -3.32 -12.13 7.41
N ASN A 80 -2.42 -12.31 8.38
CA ASN A 80 -2.79 -12.50 9.79
C ASN A 80 -3.52 -11.28 10.35
N ALA A 81 -3.01 -10.07 10.08
CA ALA A 81 -3.67 -8.83 10.51
C ALA A 81 -5.10 -8.73 9.97
N VAL A 82 -5.30 -9.04 8.68
CA VAL A 82 -6.63 -9.05 8.05
C VAL A 82 -7.53 -10.16 8.62
N ALA A 83 -6.99 -11.35 8.88
CA ALA A 83 -7.76 -12.44 9.47
C ALA A 83 -8.28 -12.10 10.87
N LEU A 84 -7.51 -11.35 11.65
CA LEU A 84 -7.88 -10.92 12.99
C LEU A 84 -8.87 -9.75 13.03
N MET A 85 -9.11 -9.06 11.91
CA MET A 85 -10.05 -7.93 11.86
C MET A 85 -11.52 -8.34 12.04
N THR A 86 -11.86 -9.62 12.00
CA THR A 86 -13.25 -10.13 12.20
C THR A 86 -14.30 -9.38 11.38
N LEU A 87 -13.98 -9.10 10.11
CA LEU A 87 -14.91 -8.44 9.18
C LEU A 87 -16.09 -9.36 8.84
N ALA A 88 -17.28 -8.78 8.72
CA ALA A 88 -18.42 -9.50 8.16
C ALA A 88 -18.08 -10.04 6.74
N PRO A 89 -18.54 -11.25 6.36
CA PRO A 89 -18.14 -11.88 5.10
C PRO A 89 -18.34 -11.00 3.85
N ALA A 90 -19.45 -10.26 3.80
CA ALA A 90 -19.73 -9.35 2.68
C ALA A 90 -18.73 -8.18 2.59
N ILE A 91 -18.27 -7.67 3.72
CA ILE A 91 -17.25 -6.60 3.77
C ILE A 91 -15.87 -7.19 3.48
N ARG A 92 -15.57 -8.37 4.04
CA ARG A 92 -14.31 -9.07 3.81
C ARG A 92 -14.06 -9.36 2.33
N ALA A 93 -15.13 -9.63 1.56
CA ALA A 93 -15.07 -9.86 0.11
C ALA A 93 -14.53 -8.65 -0.68
N ASN A 94 -14.52 -7.46 -0.11
CA ASN A 94 -13.95 -6.26 -0.73
C ASN A 94 -12.45 -6.09 -0.53
N LEU A 95 -11.80 -7.01 0.22
CA LEU A 95 -10.37 -6.95 0.47
C LEU A 95 -9.67 -8.07 -0.31
N HIS A 96 -8.80 -7.69 -1.24
CA HIS A 96 -8.10 -8.57 -2.17
C HIS A 96 -6.60 -8.55 -1.91
N PHE A 97 -5.97 -9.72 -2.01
CA PHE A 97 -4.52 -9.85 -1.97
C PHE A 97 -3.99 -10.21 -3.35
N THR A 98 -2.83 -9.66 -3.69
CA THR A 98 -2.00 -10.13 -4.79
C THR A 98 -0.56 -10.30 -4.34
N TYR A 99 0.10 -11.33 -4.90
CA TYR A 99 1.43 -11.74 -4.49
C TYR A 99 2.40 -11.68 -5.66
N TYR A 100 3.66 -11.33 -5.34
CA TYR A 100 4.72 -11.15 -6.32
C TYR A 100 5.98 -11.92 -5.92
N GLU A 101 6.63 -12.54 -6.87
CA GLU A 101 7.93 -13.21 -6.69
C GLU A 101 9.06 -12.17 -6.66
N ALA A 102 9.05 -11.33 -5.65
CA ALA A 102 9.97 -10.22 -5.46
C ALA A 102 10.23 -9.96 -3.98
N GLY A 103 11.18 -9.08 -3.68
CA GLY A 103 11.41 -8.51 -2.37
C GLY A 103 10.57 -7.25 -2.12
N HIS A 104 10.99 -6.45 -1.13
CA HIS A 104 10.27 -5.25 -0.69
C HIS A 104 9.95 -4.25 -1.81
N MET A 105 10.90 -4.00 -2.70
CA MET A 105 10.71 -3.13 -3.86
C MET A 105 10.30 -3.95 -5.09
N LEU A 106 9.09 -4.49 -5.10
CA LEU A 106 8.59 -5.35 -6.18
C LEU A 106 8.68 -4.71 -7.59
N TYR A 107 8.61 -3.40 -7.64
CA TYR A 107 8.60 -2.61 -8.88
C TYR A 107 9.96 -2.57 -9.59
N ILE A 108 11.07 -2.93 -8.94
CA ILE A 108 12.38 -3.07 -9.61
C ILE A 108 12.54 -4.42 -10.31
N HIS A 109 11.73 -5.42 -9.97
CA HIS A 109 11.68 -6.70 -10.66
C HIS A 109 10.73 -6.61 -11.86
N GLN A 110 11.27 -6.69 -13.07
CA GLN A 110 10.53 -6.40 -14.30
C GLN A 110 9.24 -7.23 -14.44
N ALA A 111 9.30 -8.54 -14.22
CA ALA A 111 8.13 -9.40 -14.33
C ALA A 111 7.05 -9.04 -13.31
N SER A 112 7.44 -8.78 -12.04
CA SER A 112 6.53 -8.34 -11.00
C SER A 112 5.91 -6.98 -11.30
N ARG A 113 6.68 -6.05 -11.87
CA ARG A 113 6.17 -4.73 -12.26
C ARG A 113 5.11 -4.82 -13.37
N ILE A 114 5.32 -5.67 -14.36
CA ILE A 114 4.34 -5.89 -15.44
C ILE A 114 3.05 -6.47 -14.86
N LYS A 115 3.18 -7.51 -14.02
CA LYS A 115 2.04 -8.12 -13.32
C LYS A 115 1.33 -7.10 -12.42
N PHE A 116 2.06 -6.32 -11.64
CA PHE A 116 1.51 -5.28 -10.76
C PHE A 116 0.63 -4.28 -11.52
N LYS A 117 1.08 -3.82 -12.70
CA LYS A 117 0.28 -2.92 -13.54
C LYS A 117 -1.03 -3.58 -13.98
N ALA A 118 -0.99 -4.82 -14.44
CA ALA A 118 -2.18 -5.54 -14.87
C ALA A 118 -3.16 -5.77 -13.71
N ASP A 119 -2.66 -6.17 -12.54
CA ASP A 119 -3.47 -6.37 -11.33
C ASP A 119 -4.11 -5.06 -10.86
N PHE A 120 -3.36 -3.94 -10.93
CA PHE A 120 -3.88 -2.61 -10.59
C PHE A 120 -5.00 -2.16 -11.53
N GLU A 121 -4.83 -2.36 -12.83
CA GLU A 121 -5.86 -2.06 -13.81
C GLU A 121 -7.13 -2.89 -13.59
N ALA A 122 -6.98 -4.17 -13.26
CA ALA A 122 -8.09 -5.04 -12.93
C ALA A 122 -8.82 -4.60 -11.66
N PHE A 123 -8.05 -4.27 -10.59
CA PHE A 123 -8.60 -3.75 -9.35
C PHE A 123 -9.38 -2.45 -9.56
N LEU A 124 -8.82 -1.49 -10.31
CA LEU A 124 -9.51 -0.23 -10.59
C LEU A 124 -10.80 -0.45 -11.37
N LYS A 125 -10.81 -1.32 -12.37
CA LYS A 125 -12.03 -1.66 -13.12
C LYS A 125 -13.10 -2.25 -12.21
N ASP A 126 -12.74 -3.18 -11.32
CA ASP A 126 -13.66 -3.74 -10.33
C ASP A 126 -14.18 -2.68 -9.36
N ALA A 127 -13.29 -1.84 -8.83
CA ALA A 127 -13.66 -0.81 -7.85
C ALA A 127 -14.56 0.29 -8.44
N LEU A 128 -14.37 0.64 -9.72
CA LEU A 128 -15.12 1.71 -10.39
C LEU A 128 -16.45 1.20 -11.01
N ASN A 129 -16.58 -0.09 -11.29
CA ASN A 129 -17.78 -0.67 -11.89
C ASN A 129 -18.84 -1.05 -10.86
N GLN A 130 -18.67 -0.73 -9.59
CA GLN A 130 -19.70 -1.00 -8.59
C GLN A 130 -20.93 -0.14 -8.84
N GLN A 131 -22.03 -0.81 -9.20
CA GLN A 131 -23.34 -0.15 -9.18
C GLN A 131 -23.70 0.19 -7.73
N PRO A 132 -24.29 1.38 -7.47
CA PRO A 132 -24.82 1.68 -6.15
C PRO A 132 -25.81 0.59 -5.76
N VAL A 133 -25.60 -0.05 -4.61
CA VAL A 133 -26.64 -0.93 -4.05
C VAL A 133 -27.88 -0.07 -3.84
N PRO A 134 -29.07 -0.47 -4.34
CA PRO A 134 -30.30 0.27 -4.09
C PRO A 134 -30.43 0.45 -2.57
N ALA A 135 -30.69 1.70 -2.13
CA ALA A 135 -30.95 1.98 -0.74
C ALA A 135 -32.03 0.99 -0.29
N ALA A 136 -31.71 0.14 0.69
CA ALA A 136 -32.70 -0.76 1.27
C ALA A 136 -33.86 0.12 1.72
N ALA A 137 -35.06 -0.19 1.25
CA ALA A 137 -36.26 0.49 1.68
C ALA A 137 -36.32 0.46 3.20
N ARG A 138 -36.34 1.65 3.81
CA ARG A 138 -36.45 1.84 5.25
C ARG A 138 -37.86 1.45 5.70
#